data_9006ff09d754cced0a49202ac7fa0318
#
_entry.id   9006ff09d754cced0a49202ac7fa0318
#
_cell.length_a   1.000
_cell.length_b   1.000
_cell.length_c   1.000
_cell.angle_alpha   90.00
_cell.angle_beta   90.00
_cell.angle_gamma   90.00
#
_symmetry.space_group_name_H-M   'P 1'
#
loop_
_entity.id
_entity.type
_entity.pdbx_description
1 polymer ?
#
loop_
_entity_poly.entity_id
_entity_poly.type
_entity_poly.pdbx_seq_one_letter_code
_entity_poly.pdbx_strand_id
1 'polypeptide(L)'
;MTYAALTGWGKCLPPAILTNADLGTFLPTDDAWITSRTGMKERRISHVSGLEMSYVAAMRALACAGVKAEELDFIIYGSCSFDEHVPNSASGLQVKLGAHHAAAMDVNTACTSFLYGMSTATAFIKSGAAKKVLVIGVEHISKFMDWQNRNVSVLFGDGAAACVFEATEKEEGVIAQKLQCYADARQTLRVRGKGAAYANIGVQLGDTRWDFDGQEIFKKAVAGMSEGSLDVMKQAGVTIDDVEVIVPHQANLRIVEAVAKRAGASMDKVFLTIHKYGNMSAATAPVALVEAIEAGRVKPGCLVLIPAFGAGLTMSAHLIRWGARVTPIGTSDVELPPCNQTALEMVQALMAHKEPHDRSEAALMSPRFIETT
;
A
#
# COMPACT_ATOMS: atom_id res chain seq x y z
N MET A 1 1.70 25.95 -16.77
CA MET A 1 1.60 25.27 -15.46
C MET A 1 2.35 23.95 -15.57
N THR A 2 3.07 23.56 -14.51
CA THR A 2 3.73 22.24 -14.47
C THR A 2 2.81 21.21 -13.83
N TYR A 3 2.69 20.06 -14.45
CA TYR A 3 1.93 18.91 -13.97
C TYR A 3 2.87 17.76 -13.67
N ALA A 4 2.41 16.74 -12.94
CA ALA A 4 3.17 15.55 -12.57
C ALA A 4 2.56 14.33 -13.26
N ALA A 5 3.07 13.99 -14.44
CA ALA A 5 2.62 12.83 -15.20
C ALA A 5 3.10 11.54 -14.57
N LEU A 6 2.24 10.52 -14.48
CA LEU A 6 2.66 9.16 -14.17
C LEU A 6 3.16 8.52 -15.47
N THR A 7 4.47 8.27 -15.56
CA THR A 7 5.14 7.87 -16.81
C THR A 7 5.69 6.46 -16.78
N GLY A 8 5.86 5.87 -15.59
CA GLY A 8 6.33 4.50 -15.43
C GLY A 8 5.67 3.82 -14.26
N TRP A 9 5.53 2.51 -14.37
CA TRP A 9 4.91 1.65 -13.36
C TRP A 9 5.59 0.27 -13.34
N GLY A 10 5.58 -0.34 -12.15
CA GLY A 10 6.12 -1.68 -11.95
C GLY A 10 5.61 -2.26 -10.65
N LYS A 11 5.48 -3.58 -10.59
CA LYS A 11 5.09 -4.31 -9.38
C LYS A 11 6.05 -5.45 -9.10
N CYS A 12 6.12 -5.86 -7.84
CA CYS A 12 6.79 -7.06 -7.37
C CYS A 12 5.87 -7.81 -6.41
N LEU A 13 5.56 -9.04 -6.76
CA LEU A 13 4.73 -9.92 -5.94
C LEU A 13 5.56 -11.16 -5.58
N PRO A 14 5.69 -11.49 -4.28
CA PRO A 14 6.37 -12.71 -3.87
C PRO A 14 5.74 -13.95 -4.52
N PRO A 15 6.52 -14.98 -4.87
CA PRO A 15 5.99 -16.17 -5.54
C PRO A 15 5.18 -17.05 -4.62
N ALA A 16 5.44 -17.06 -3.30
CA ALA A 16 4.78 -17.95 -2.35
C ALA A 16 3.34 -17.51 -2.04
N ILE A 17 2.41 -18.40 -2.28
CA ILE A 17 0.96 -18.20 -2.11
C ILE A 17 0.50 -18.86 -0.83
N LEU A 18 -0.19 -18.12 0.04
CA LEU A 18 -0.91 -18.60 1.20
C LEU A 18 -2.41 -18.61 0.89
N THR A 19 -2.98 -19.80 0.79
CA THR A 19 -4.40 -19.97 0.48
C THR A 19 -5.29 -19.91 1.73
N ASN A 20 -6.59 -19.78 1.53
CA ASN A 20 -7.55 -19.90 2.64
C ASN A 20 -7.54 -21.32 3.27
N ALA A 21 -7.25 -22.35 2.46
CA ALA A 21 -7.08 -23.72 2.98
C ALA A 21 -5.87 -23.84 3.90
N ASP A 22 -4.73 -23.21 3.55
CA ASP A 22 -3.53 -23.19 4.41
C ASP A 22 -3.85 -22.52 5.75
N LEU A 23 -4.57 -21.38 5.74
CA LEU A 23 -4.98 -20.69 6.97
C LEU A 23 -5.89 -21.56 7.84
N GLY A 24 -6.76 -22.37 7.24
CA GLY A 24 -7.62 -23.34 7.94
C GLY A 24 -6.86 -24.44 8.67
N THR A 25 -5.57 -24.68 8.37
CA THR A 25 -4.75 -25.68 9.07
C THR A 25 -4.35 -25.26 10.48
N PHE A 26 -4.32 -23.96 10.79
CA PHE A 26 -3.88 -23.44 12.08
C PHE A 26 -4.82 -22.39 12.71
N LEU A 27 -5.86 -21.95 11.99
CA LEU A 27 -6.89 -21.04 12.48
C LEU A 27 -8.27 -21.70 12.43
N PRO A 28 -9.19 -21.36 13.32
CA PRO A 28 -10.58 -21.82 13.26
C PRO A 28 -11.37 -21.09 12.18
N THR A 29 -11.07 -21.38 10.90
CA THR A 29 -11.65 -20.73 9.71
C THR A 29 -11.66 -21.69 8.51
N ASP A 30 -12.33 -21.29 7.44
CA ASP A 30 -12.38 -21.99 6.16
C ASP A 30 -12.49 -21.00 4.98
N ASP A 31 -12.39 -21.51 3.76
CA ASP A 31 -12.49 -20.70 2.54
C ASP A 31 -13.85 -19.99 2.42
N ALA A 32 -14.93 -20.67 2.74
CA ALA A 32 -16.29 -20.10 2.63
C ALA A 32 -16.46 -18.91 3.59
N TRP A 33 -15.96 -19.04 4.82
CA TRP A 33 -16.00 -18.00 5.82
C TRP A 33 -15.18 -16.76 5.40
N ILE A 34 -13.94 -16.96 4.94
CA ILE A 34 -13.04 -15.87 4.53
C ILE A 34 -13.60 -15.20 3.26
N THR A 35 -13.88 -15.95 2.23
CA THR A 35 -14.33 -15.42 0.92
C THR A 35 -15.63 -14.65 1.05
N SER A 36 -16.63 -15.19 1.77
CA SER A 36 -17.92 -14.52 1.94
C SER A 36 -17.84 -13.19 2.72
N ARG A 37 -16.83 -13.01 3.57
CA ARG A 37 -16.66 -11.80 4.39
C ARG A 37 -15.72 -10.78 3.78
N THR A 38 -14.73 -11.22 3.03
CA THR A 38 -13.62 -10.37 2.59
C THR A 38 -13.45 -10.31 1.07
N GLY A 39 -13.92 -11.33 0.35
CA GLY A 39 -13.64 -11.52 -1.07
C GLY A 39 -12.26 -12.12 -1.37
N MET A 40 -11.45 -12.41 -0.33
CA MET A 40 -10.08 -12.90 -0.46
C MET A 40 -10.06 -14.42 -0.62
N LYS A 41 -9.20 -14.93 -1.54
CA LYS A 41 -8.96 -16.36 -1.73
C LYS A 41 -7.54 -16.74 -1.37
N GLU A 42 -6.59 -15.87 -1.68
CA GLU A 42 -5.17 -16.08 -1.44
C GLU A 42 -4.46 -14.77 -1.14
N ARG A 43 -3.25 -14.85 -0.61
CA ARG A 43 -2.32 -13.73 -0.40
C ARG A 43 -0.89 -14.19 -0.64
N ARG A 44 0.02 -13.23 -0.80
CA ARG A 44 1.43 -13.51 -1.00
C ARG A 44 2.20 -13.33 0.29
N ILE A 45 3.18 -14.19 0.54
CA ILE A 45 4.09 -14.12 1.68
C ILE A 45 5.51 -13.98 1.15
N SER A 46 6.23 -12.97 1.64
CA SER A 46 7.56 -12.67 1.14
C SER A 46 8.65 -13.46 1.89
N HIS A 47 9.54 -14.05 1.10
CA HIS A 47 10.78 -14.68 1.56
C HIS A 47 11.96 -13.70 1.63
N VAL A 48 11.77 -12.46 1.17
CA VAL A 48 12.79 -11.41 1.14
C VAL A 48 12.32 -10.17 1.89
N SER A 49 13.19 -9.19 2.07
CA SER A 49 12.89 -7.90 2.70
C SER A 49 11.96 -7.03 1.85
N GLY A 50 11.37 -5.99 2.46
CA GLY A 50 10.62 -4.96 1.74
C GLY A 50 11.50 -4.22 0.74
N LEU A 51 12.77 -4.00 1.07
CA LEU A 51 13.76 -3.37 0.21
C LEU A 51 13.98 -4.16 -1.09
N GLU A 52 14.09 -5.51 -1.02
CA GLU A 52 14.26 -6.35 -2.21
C GLU A 52 13.03 -6.30 -3.12
N MET A 53 11.82 -6.37 -2.58
CA MET A 53 10.59 -6.22 -3.35
C MET A 53 10.49 -4.83 -3.99
N SER A 54 10.86 -3.79 -3.24
CA SER A 54 10.87 -2.40 -3.74
C SER A 54 11.85 -2.20 -4.88
N TYR A 55 13.02 -2.82 -4.79
CA TYR A 55 14.03 -2.75 -5.84
C TYR A 55 13.51 -3.32 -7.16
N VAL A 56 12.93 -4.52 -7.14
CA VAL A 56 12.34 -5.14 -8.35
C VAL A 56 11.22 -4.27 -8.92
N ALA A 57 10.31 -3.78 -8.09
CA ALA A 57 9.22 -2.91 -8.54
C ALA A 57 9.75 -1.59 -9.13
N ALA A 58 10.76 -0.98 -8.50
CA ALA A 58 11.40 0.25 -8.96
C ALA A 58 12.11 0.07 -10.30
N MET A 59 12.89 -0.99 -10.47
CA MET A 59 13.59 -1.28 -11.72
C MET A 59 12.62 -1.46 -12.90
N ARG A 60 11.48 -2.12 -12.65
CA ARG A 60 10.40 -2.27 -13.64
C ARG A 60 9.74 -0.93 -13.96
N ALA A 61 9.48 -0.09 -12.96
CA ALA A 61 8.90 1.23 -13.15
C ALA A 61 9.83 2.17 -13.93
N LEU A 62 11.13 2.16 -13.62
CA LEU A 62 12.16 2.93 -14.32
C LEU A 62 12.31 2.49 -15.77
N ALA A 63 12.41 1.19 -16.03
CA ALA A 63 12.45 0.65 -17.38
C ALA A 63 11.17 1.01 -18.17
N CYS A 64 10.00 0.88 -17.55
CA CYS A 64 8.73 1.27 -18.13
C CYS A 64 8.70 2.76 -18.52
N ALA A 65 9.26 3.64 -17.67
CA ALA A 65 9.37 5.08 -17.95
C ALA A 65 10.45 5.42 -18.99
N GLY A 66 11.46 4.54 -19.19
CA GLY A 66 12.68 4.86 -19.91
C GLY A 66 13.57 5.85 -19.16
N VAL A 67 13.47 5.88 -17.83
CA VAL A 67 14.24 6.76 -16.93
C VAL A 67 15.35 5.97 -16.27
N LYS A 68 16.56 6.54 -16.22
CA LYS A 68 17.68 5.97 -15.48
C LYS A 68 17.60 6.39 -14.01
N ALA A 69 18.09 5.54 -13.12
CA ALA A 69 18.05 5.82 -11.67
C ALA A 69 18.80 7.11 -11.29
N GLU A 70 19.90 7.42 -12.00
CA GLU A 70 20.69 8.63 -11.78
C GLU A 70 19.97 9.93 -12.15
N GLU A 71 18.86 9.83 -12.90
CA GLU A 71 18.04 10.99 -13.30
C GLU A 71 16.97 11.34 -12.26
N LEU A 72 16.81 10.49 -11.21
CA LEU A 72 15.83 10.75 -10.15
C LEU A 72 16.29 11.90 -9.26
N ASP A 73 15.39 12.84 -9.00
CA ASP A 73 15.58 13.91 -8.02
C ASP A 73 15.15 13.47 -6.61
N PHE A 74 14.16 12.55 -6.53
CA PHE A 74 13.57 12.15 -5.26
C PHE A 74 13.04 10.71 -5.27
N ILE A 75 13.19 10.02 -4.13
CA ILE A 75 12.60 8.72 -3.84
C ILE A 75 11.70 8.83 -2.62
N ILE A 76 10.43 8.45 -2.75
CA ILE A 76 9.44 8.43 -1.68
C ILE A 76 9.01 6.98 -1.43
N TYR A 77 9.27 6.48 -0.23
CA TYR A 77 9.03 5.10 0.16
C TYR A 77 7.85 5.02 1.12
N GLY A 78 6.70 4.58 0.63
CA GLY A 78 5.46 4.45 1.38
C GLY A 78 5.30 3.06 1.99
N SER A 79 5.29 2.97 3.33
CA SER A 79 5.14 1.70 4.05
C SER A 79 4.71 1.92 5.50
N CYS A 80 4.22 0.88 6.17
CA CYS A 80 4.14 0.77 7.62
C CYS A 80 4.96 -0.41 8.17
N SER A 81 5.63 -1.15 7.28
CA SER A 81 6.42 -2.34 7.58
C SER A 81 7.89 -2.19 7.15
N PHE A 82 8.48 -1.06 7.48
CA PHE A 82 9.88 -0.77 7.15
C PHE A 82 10.81 -1.87 7.67
N ASP A 83 11.85 -2.19 6.88
CA ASP A 83 12.89 -3.15 7.29
C ASP A 83 13.71 -2.58 8.45
N GLU A 84 13.95 -1.26 8.44
CA GLU A 84 14.68 -0.52 9.48
C GLU A 84 13.96 0.80 9.78
N HIS A 85 14.12 1.29 11.03
CA HIS A 85 13.62 2.62 11.41
C HIS A 85 14.67 3.71 11.19
N VAL A 86 15.95 3.37 11.32
CA VAL A 86 17.12 4.23 11.16
C VAL A 86 18.28 3.38 10.65
N PRO A 87 18.80 3.67 9.47
CA PRO A 87 18.40 4.71 8.53
C PRO A 87 17.02 4.42 7.89
N ASN A 88 16.49 5.39 7.12
CA ASN A 88 15.23 5.21 6.40
C ASN A 88 15.35 4.21 5.24
N SER A 89 14.27 3.49 4.93
CA SER A 89 14.27 2.47 3.86
C SER A 89 14.48 3.07 2.47
N ALA A 90 14.02 4.30 2.24
CA ALA A 90 14.21 5.00 0.97
C ALA A 90 15.70 5.19 0.63
N SER A 91 16.57 5.45 1.63
CA SER A 91 18.03 5.57 1.40
C SER A 91 18.66 4.24 1.04
N GLY A 92 18.18 3.13 1.61
CA GLY A 92 18.58 1.79 1.21
C GLY A 92 18.26 1.50 -0.26
N LEU A 93 17.05 1.89 -0.69
CA LEU A 93 16.64 1.76 -2.08
C LEU A 93 17.45 2.68 -3.00
N GLN A 94 17.75 3.92 -2.58
CA GLN A 94 18.59 4.86 -3.31
C GLN A 94 19.96 4.25 -3.65
N VAL A 95 20.61 3.66 -2.64
CA VAL A 95 21.91 2.97 -2.81
C VAL A 95 21.78 1.81 -3.78
N LYS A 96 20.76 0.96 -3.59
CA LYS A 96 20.57 -0.25 -4.42
C LYS A 96 20.27 0.08 -5.88
N LEU A 97 19.59 1.19 -6.16
CA LEU A 97 19.32 1.70 -7.50
C LEU A 97 20.51 2.41 -8.14
N GLY A 98 21.50 2.85 -7.37
CA GLY A 98 22.55 3.77 -7.82
C GLY A 98 22.06 5.21 -8.04
N ALA A 99 20.96 5.61 -7.45
CA ALA A 99 20.36 6.94 -7.59
C ALA A 99 21.03 7.97 -6.65
N HIS A 100 22.36 8.10 -6.73
CA HIS A 100 23.19 8.80 -5.74
C HIS A 100 22.87 10.29 -5.52
N HIS A 101 22.18 10.93 -6.47
CA HIS A 101 21.78 12.35 -6.37
C HIS A 101 20.37 12.57 -5.85
N ALA A 102 19.54 11.52 -5.82
CA ALA A 102 18.16 11.62 -5.37
C ALA A 102 18.09 11.88 -3.86
N ALA A 103 17.26 12.81 -3.42
CA ALA A 103 16.83 12.85 -2.03
C ALA A 103 15.91 11.67 -1.73
N ALA A 104 15.86 11.21 -0.48
CA ALA A 104 15.12 10.01 -0.12
C ALA A 104 14.39 10.17 1.22
N MET A 105 13.12 9.79 1.28
CA MET A 105 12.33 9.80 2.52
C MET A 105 11.31 8.68 2.59
N ASP A 106 11.01 8.24 3.82
CA ASP A 106 9.93 7.33 4.13
C ASP A 106 8.65 8.09 4.48
N VAL A 107 7.50 7.53 4.10
CA VAL A 107 6.16 8.02 4.44
C VAL A 107 5.35 6.91 5.07
N ASN A 108 4.82 7.14 6.28
CA ASN A 108 3.96 6.22 6.98
C ASN A 108 2.59 6.83 7.29
N THR A 109 1.62 6.51 6.46
CA THR A 109 0.19 6.71 6.69
C THR A 109 -0.57 5.38 6.47
N ALA A 110 0.10 4.27 6.80
CA ALA A 110 -0.37 2.90 6.61
C ALA A 110 -0.86 2.65 5.16
N CYS A 111 -2.07 2.15 4.96
CA CYS A 111 -2.59 1.79 3.63
C CYS A 111 -2.68 2.96 2.64
N THR A 112 -2.58 4.20 3.10
CA THR A 112 -2.59 5.40 2.24
C THR A 112 -1.19 5.93 1.90
N SER A 113 -0.11 5.30 2.41
CA SER A 113 1.27 5.81 2.29
C SER A 113 1.69 6.09 0.84
N PHE A 114 1.39 5.19 -0.10
CA PHE A 114 1.68 5.40 -1.51
C PHE A 114 0.97 6.65 -2.06
N LEU A 115 -0.29 6.85 -1.71
CA LEU A 115 -1.09 7.98 -2.21
C LEU A 115 -0.67 9.32 -1.57
N TYR A 116 -0.28 9.30 -0.30
CA TYR A 116 0.36 10.47 0.33
C TYR A 116 1.72 10.76 -0.32
N GLY A 117 2.49 9.72 -0.66
CA GLY A 117 3.72 9.83 -1.45
C GLY A 117 3.46 10.43 -2.84
N MET A 118 2.40 9.99 -3.53
CA MET A 118 1.99 10.54 -4.82
C MET A 118 1.60 12.02 -4.72
N SER A 119 0.87 12.42 -3.67
CA SER A 119 0.57 13.83 -3.39
C SER A 119 1.84 14.66 -3.19
N THR A 120 2.80 14.13 -2.42
CA THR A 120 4.09 14.78 -2.15
C THR A 120 4.91 14.93 -3.42
N ALA A 121 5.02 13.87 -4.24
CA ALA A 121 5.69 13.91 -5.54
C ALA A 121 5.06 14.96 -6.47
N THR A 122 3.73 15.00 -6.51
CA THR A 122 2.98 15.99 -7.29
C THR A 122 3.29 17.42 -6.83
N ALA A 123 3.35 17.66 -5.52
CA ALA A 123 3.66 18.97 -4.96
C ALA A 123 5.11 19.39 -5.28
N PHE A 124 6.08 18.50 -5.14
CA PHE A 124 7.49 18.79 -5.46
C PHE A 124 7.67 19.10 -6.95
N ILE A 125 7.00 18.36 -7.84
CA ILE A 125 7.06 18.62 -9.27
C ILE A 125 6.39 19.94 -9.61
N LYS A 126 5.18 20.21 -9.10
CA LYS A 126 4.46 21.47 -9.37
C LYS A 126 5.18 22.70 -8.84
N SER A 127 5.92 22.59 -7.72
CA SER A 127 6.73 23.68 -7.15
C SER A 127 8.07 23.88 -7.86
N GLY A 128 8.48 22.94 -8.73
CA GLY A 128 9.79 22.95 -9.37
C GLY A 128 10.94 22.42 -8.47
N ALA A 129 10.62 21.87 -7.29
CA ALA A 129 11.62 21.29 -6.39
C ALA A 129 12.18 19.95 -6.91
N ALA A 130 11.44 19.25 -7.75
CA ALA A 130 11.86 18.04 -8.43
C ALA A 130 11.26 17.97 -9.84
N LYS A 131 11.88 17.19 -10.74
CA LYS A 131 11.36 16.92 -12.09
C LYS A 131 11.02 15.44 -12.27
N LYS A 132 11.74 14.54 -11.60
CA LYS A 132 11.58 13.09 -11.68
C LYS A 132 11.53 12.49 -10.28
N VAL A 133 10.42 11.91 -9.90
CA VAL A 133 10.19 11.34 -8.58
C VAL A 133 9.75 9.90 -8.69
N LEU A 134 10.40 9.01 -7.95
CA LEU A 134 9.99 7.61 -7.78
C LEU A 134 9.18 7.48 -6.48
N VAL A 135 7.96 6.95 -6.58
CA VAL A 135 7.10 6.68 -5.43
C VAL A 135 6.88 5.17 -5.32
N ILE A 136 7.13 4.62 -4.14
CA ILE A 136 6.97 3.20 -3.83
C ILE A 136 5.84 3.01 -2.81
N GLY A 137 5.05 1.97 -3.01
CA GLY A 137 4.18 1.40 -1.99
C GLY A 137 4.59 -0.05 -1.76
N VAL A 138 5.01 -0.38 -0.55
CA VAL A 138 5.50 -1.72 -0.22
C VAL A 138 5.08 -2.14 1.17
N GLU A 139 4.80 -3.43 1.32
CA GLU A 139 4.54 -4.00 2.63
C GLU A 139 5.10 -5.41 2.79
N HIS A 140 5.61 -5.64 3.99
CA HIS A 140 6.09 -6.93 4.49
C HIS A 140 5.40 -7.22 5.83
N ILE A 141 4.07 -7.15 5.81
CA ILE A 141 3.22 -7.24 7.02
C ILE A 141 3.28 -8.62 7.65
N SER A 142 3.49 -9.67 6.85
CA SER A 142 3.57 -11.05 7.33
C SER A 142 4.55 -11.24 8.49
N LYS A 143 5.64 -10.43 8.53
CA LYS A 143 6.69 -10.53 9.57
C LYS A 143 6.25 -10.09 10.97
N PHE A 144 5.24 -9.23 11.08
CA PHE A 144 4.72 -8.78 12.37
C PHE A 144 3.22 -9.06 12.54
N MET A 145 2.69 -9.97 11.72
CA MET A 145 1.30 -10.41 11.83
C MET A 145 1.08 -11.21 13.10
N ASP A 146 -0.02 -10.95 13.79
CA ASP A 146 -0.54 -11.85 14.81
C ASP A 146 -1.27 -13.02 14.15
N TRP A 147 -0.50 -14.04 13.78
CA TRP A 147 -0.99 -15.22 13.06
C TRP A 147 -2.01 -16.05 13.85
N GLN A 148 -2.14 -15.83 15.17
CA GLN A 148 -3.14 -16.49 16.01
C GLN A 148 -4.48 -15.73 16.04
N ASN A 149 -4.50 -14.50 15.56
CA ASN A 149 -5.70 -13.68 15.52
C ASN A 149 -6.40 -13.78 14.16
N ARG A 150 -7.41 -14.65 14.08
CA ARG A 150 -8.21 -14.85 12.85
C ARG A 150 -8.76 -13.54 12.24
N ASN A 151 -9.06 -12.54 13.06
CA ASN A 151 -9.71 -11.31 12.58
C ASN A 151 -8.77 -10.44 11.70
N VAL A 152 -7.47 -10.61 11.84
CA VAL A 152 -6.47 -9.84 11.09
C VAL A 152 -5.60 -10.71 10.19
N SER A 153 -5.20 -11.90 10.63
CA SER A 153 -4.27 -12.77 9.89
C SER A 153 -4.82 -13.25 8.53
N VAL A 154 -6.15 -13.34 8.41
CA VAL A 154 -6.80 -13.71 7.14
C VAL A 154 -6.81 -12.59 6.09
N LEU A 155 -6.47 -11.35 6.47
CA LEU A 155 -6.64 -10.19 5.61
C LEU A 155 -5.39 -9.83 4.81
N PHE A 156 -4.21 -9.91 5.44
CA PHE A 156 -3.03 -9.23 4.92
C PHE A 156 -2.09 -10.14 4.14
N GLY A 157 -1.42 -9.54 3.15
CA GLY A 157 -0.34 -10.12 2.35
C GLY A 157 0.77 -9.13 2.10
N ASP A 158 1.84 -9.58 1.44
CA ASP A 158 3.04 -8.82 1.12
C ASP A 158 3.11 -8.50 -0.38
N GLY A 159 3.77 -7.39 -0.72
CA GLY A 159 4.00 -6.98 -2.09
C GLY A 159 4.52 -5.56 -2.20
N ALA A 160 4.94 -5.19 -3.41
CA ALA A 160 5.41 -3.86 -3.73
C ALA A 160 4.94 -3.40 -5.11
N ALA A 161 4.76 -2.09 -5.26
CA ALA A 161 4.68 -1.45 -6.56
C ALA A 161 5.33 -0.07 -6.51
N ALA A 162 5.78 0.39 -7.67
CA ALA A 162 6.44 1.67 -7.85
C ALA A 162 5.88 2.40 -9.07
N CYS A 163 5.84 3.73 -8.97
CA CYS A 163 5.49 4.61 -10.08
C CYS A 163 6.52 5.74 -10.22
N VAL A 164 6.84 6.07 -11.46
CA VAL A 164 7.67 7.23 -11.82
C VAL A 164 6.76 8.38 -12.19
N PHE A 165 7.02 9.54 -11.61
CA PHE A 165 6.35 10.80 -11.91
C PHE A 165 7.35 11.76 -12.55
N GLU A 166 6.97 12.36 -13.68
CA GLU A 166 7.80 13.32 -14.40
C GLU A 166 7.04 14.64 -14.61
N ALA A 167 7.81 15.75 -14.60
CA ALA A 167 7.29 17.08 -14.89
C ALA A 167 6.84 17.16 -16.36
N THR A 168 5.66 17.72 -16.58
CA THR A 168 5.10 17.94 -17.92
C THR A 168 4.33 19.28 -17.97
N GLU A 169 4.21 19.85 -19.15
CA GLU A 169 3.34 21.00 -19.41
C GLU A 169 1.91 20.61 -19.81
N LYS A 170 1.69 19.30 -20.10
CA LYS A 170 0.37 18.77 -20.45
C LYS A 170 -0.46 18.58 -19.18
N GLU A 171 -1.76 18.83 -19.27
CA GLU A 171 -2.69 18.60 -18.16
C GLU A 171 -2.96 17.09 -17.97
N GLU A 172 -1.98 16.41 -17.37
CA GLU A 172 -2.00 14.99 -17.08
C GLU A 172 -1.39 14.71 -15.70
N GLY A 173 -1.61 13.50 -15.16
CA GLY A 173 -1.23 13.14 -13.80
C GLY A 173 -2.34 13.48 -12.79
N VAL A 174 -1.98 13.79 -11.56
CA VAL A 174 -2.94 14.09 -10.49
C VAL A 174 -3.58 15.46 -10.73
N ILE A 175 -4.85 15.46 -11.17
CA ILE A 175 -5.61 16.69 -11.46
C ILE A 175 -6.43 17.17 -10.26
N ALA A 176 -6.86 16.27 -9.38
CA ALA A 176 -7.51 16.59 -8.11
C ALA A 176 -7.13 15.58 -7.03
N GLN A 177 -7.05 16.03 -5.79
CA GLN A 177 -6.72 15.17 -4.65
C GLN A 177 -7.33 15.67 -3.35
N LYS A 178 -7.62 14.73 -2.44
CA LYS A 178 -8.05 15.01 -1.08
C LYS A 178 -7.34 14.08 -0.11
N LEU A 179 -6.72 14.66 0.92
CA LEU A 179 -6.10 13.95 2.02
C LEU A 179 -6.83 14.33 3.32
N GLN A 180 -7.05 13.38 4.22
CA GLN A 180 -7.70 13.62 5.50
C GLN A 180 -7.24 12.62 6.56
N CYS A 181 -7.27 13.05 7.83
CA CYS A 181 -7.00 12.20 8.98
C CYS A 181 -8.17 12.31 9.97
N TYR A 182 -8.63 11.16 10.49
CA TYR A 182 -9.67 11.02 11.52
C TYR A 182 -9.01 10.55 12.82
N ALA A 183 -8.29 11.46 13.48
CA ALA A 183 -7.46 11.13 14.65
C ALA A 183 -8.30 10.70 15.87
N ASP A 184 -9.57 11.10 15.94
CA ASP A 184 -10.55 10.66 16.94
C ASP A 184 -10.77 9.13 16.93
N ALA A 185 -10.63 8.51 15.78
CA ALA A 185 -10.77 7.06 15.59
C ALA A 185 -9.42 6.28 15.58
N ARG A 186 -8.33 6.90 16.03
CA ARG A 186 -6.97 6.32 15.97
C ARG A 186 -6.86 4.94 16.64
N GLN A 187 -7.64 4.68 17.67
CA GLN A 187 -7.56 3.43 18.43
C GLN A 187 -8.23 2.24 17.72
N THR A 188 -9.04 2.47 16.68
CA THR A 188 -9.81 1.42 16.03
C THR A 188 -8.97 0.51 15.14
N LEU A 189 -7.81 1.01 14.65
CA LEU A 189 -6.85 0.24 13.87
C LEU A 189 -5.43 0.63 14.28
N ARG A 190 -4.80 -0.22 15.10
CA ARG A 190 -3.48 0.04 15.66
C ARG A 190 -2.69 -1.27 15.83
N VAL A 191 -1.38 -1.21 15.61
CA VAL A 191 -0.45 -2.29 15.94
C VAL A 191 0.36 -1.86 17.17
N ARG A 192 0.15 -2.55 18.28
CA ARG A 192 0.91 -2.37 19.53
C ARG A 192 2.10 -3.33 19.55
N GLY A 193 3.13 -3.00 20.34
CA GLY A 193 4.35 -3.79 20.44
C GLY A 193 5.43 -3.40 19.43
N LYS A 194 5.15 -2.44 18.54
CA LYS A 194 6.11 -1.92 17.56
C LYS A 194 6.26 -0.40 17.72
N GLY A 195 7.50 0.07 17.84
CA GLY A 195 7.79 1.49 18.01
C GLY A 195 8.26 1.87 19.44
N ALA A 196 8.77 3.09 19.59
CA ALA A 196 9.43 3.56 20.81
C ALA A 196 8.53 3.55 22.07
N ALA A 197 7.21 3.74 21.91
CA ALA A 197 6.26 3.68 23.03
C ALA A 197 6.19 2.30 23.71
N TYR A 198 6.63 1.26 23.02
CA TYR A 198 6.65 -0.14 23.51
C TYR A 198 8.07 -0.64 23.71
N ALA A 199 9.08 0.22 23.47
CA ALA A 199 10.46 -0.14 23.65
C ALA A 199 10.74 -0.40 25.13
N ASN A 200 11.26 -1.58 25.37
CA ASN A 200 11.86 -1.99 26.65
C ASN A 200 13.34 -1.71 26.64
N ILE A 201 14.00 -2.01 27.73
CA ILE A 201 15.45 -2.20 27.79
C ILE A 201 15.75 -3.41 26.90
N GLY A 202 16.05 -3.16 25.61
CA GLY A 202 16.11 -4.17 24.56
C GLY A 202 14.80 -4.22 23.77
N VAL A 203 14.84 -3.83 22.50
CA VAL A 203 13.69 -3.86 21.58
C VAL A 203 13.26 -5.30 21.38
N GLN A 204 12.12 -5.71 21.93
CA GLN A 204 11.49 -6.97 21.58
C GLN A 204 10.69 -6.77 20.30
N LEU A 205 11.30 -7.10 19.17
CA LEU A 205 10.62 -7.23 17.90
C LEU A 205 9.89 -8.57 17.90
N GLY A 206 8.58 -8.56 17.68
CA GLY A 206 7.82 -9.78 17.39
C GLY A 206 6.58 -10.02 18.22
N ASP A 207 6.39 -9.35 19.33
CA ASP A 207 5.14 -9.46 20.10
C ASP A 207 4.20 -8.29 19.77
N THR A 208 3.63 -8.37 18.56
CA THR A 208 2.67 -7.38 18.09
C THR A 208 1.25 -7.81 18.40
N ARG A 209 0.45 -6.88 18.89
CA ARG A 209 -0.98 -7.04 19.08
C ARG A 209 -1.74 -6.05 18.22
N TRP A 210 -2.74 -6.55 17.52
CA TRP A 210 -3.57 -5.75 16.63
C TRP A 210 -4.88 -5.37 17.34
N ASP A 211 -5.11 -4.08 17.49
CA ASP A 211 -6.42 -3.54 17.78
C ASP A 211 -7.13 -3.34 16.45
N PHE A 212 -8.29 -3.98 16.26
CA PHE A 212 -9.01 -4.00 15.01
C PHE A 212 -10.53 -3.99 15.25
N ASP A 213 -11.12 -2.79 15.23
CA ASP A 213 -12.57 -2.62 15.24
C ASP A 213 -13.11 -2.58 13.81
N GLY A 214 -13.43 -3.77 13.28
CA GLY A 214 -13.88 -3.91 11.90
C GLY A 214 -15.17 -3.15 11.56
N GLN A 215 -16.05 -2.92 12.53
CA GLN A 215 -17.32 -2.19 12.30
C GLN A 215 -17.06 -0.68 12.14
N GLU A 216 -16.30 -0.09 13.04
CA GLU A 216 -15.99 1.34 12.96
C GLU A 216 -15.07 1.64 11.78
N ILE A 217 -14.09 0.77 11.49
CA ILE A 217 -13.25 0.86 10.28
C ILE A 217 -14.12 0.84 9.02
N PHE A 218 -15.05 -0.12 8.91
CA PHE A 218 -15.96 -0.23 7.77
C PHE A 218 -16.76 1.07 7.56
N LYS A 219 -17.39 1.57 8.61
CA LYS A 219 -18.21 2.79 8.59
C LYS A 219 -17.41 4.02 8.15
N LYS A 220 -16.24 4.23 8.77
CA LYS A 220 -15.35 5.36 8.45
C LYS A 220 -14.75 5.25 7.04
N ALA A 221 -14.35 4.04 6.62
CA ALA A 221 -13.79 3.80 5.30
C ALA A 221 -14.82 4.07 4.20
N VAL A 222 -16.03 3.53 4.31
CA VAL A 222 -17.10 3.76 3.33
C VAL A 222 -17.46 5.24 3.26
N ALA A 223 -17.61 5.93 4.39
CA ALA A 223 -17.88 7.36 4.39
C ALA A 223 -16.74 8.17 3.76
N GLY A 224 -15.51 8.01 4.28
CA GLY A 224 -14.36 8.79 3.86
C GLY A 224 -13.99 8.58 2.39
N MET A 225 -13.91 7.33 1.93
CA MET A 225 -13.58 7.01 0.54
C MET A 225 -14.65 7.54 -0.43
N SER A 226 -15.94 7.42 -0.09
CA SER A 226 -17.03 7.92 -0.94
C SER A 226 -17.04 9.44 -1.01
N GLU A 227 -16.96 10.12 0.13
CA GLU A 227 -16.92 11.58 0.20
C GLU A 227 -15.68 12.14 -0.48
N GLY A 228 -14.51 11.53 -0.25
CA GLY A 228 -13.28 11.89 -0.93
C GLY A 228 -13.37 11.75 -2.45
N SER A 229 -13.98 10.67 -2.94
CA SER A 229 -14.22 10.44 -4.38
C SER A 229 -15.11 11.52 -4.98
N LEU A 230 -16.22 11.84 -4.33
CA LEU A 230 -17.14 12.89 -4.78
C LEU A 230 -16.47 14.28 -4.81
N ASP A 231 -15.66 14.56 -3.77
CA ASP A 231 -14.97 15.86 -3.67
C ASP A 231 -13.92 16.05 -4.78
N VAL A 232 -13.11 15.03 -5.08
CA VAL A 232 -12.09 15.17 -6.15
C VAL A 232 -12.73 15.25 -7.53
N MET A 233 -13.83 14.56 -7.77
CA MET A 233 -14.60 14.71 -9.00
C MET A 233 -15.19 16.10 -9.11
N LYS A 234 -15.78 16.65 -8.03
CA LYS A 234 -16.30 18.01 -7.99
C LYS A 234 -15.20 19.05 -8.22
N GLN A 235 -14.02 18.88 -7.61
CA GLN A 235 -12.86 19.77 -7.84
C GLN A 235 -12.43 19.80 -9.30
N ALA A 236 -12.49 18.66 -9.99
CA ALA A 236 -12.14 18.53 -11.40
C ALA A 236 -13.28 18.90 -12.36
N GLY A 237 -14.48 19.17 -11.86
CA GLY A 237 -15.66 19.48 -12.69
C GLY A 237 -16.16 18.29 -13.51
N VAL A 238 -15.99 17.07 -13.02
CA VAL A 238 -16.37 15.80 -13.68
C VAL A 238 -17.34 15.00 -12.83
N THR A 239 -17.98 14.02 -13.45
CA THR A 239 -18.91 13.09 -12.82
C THR A 239 -18.34 11.67 -12.82
N ILE A 240 -19.03 10.74 -12.16
CA ILE A 240 -18.62 9.32 -12.13
C ILE A 240 -18.69 8.68 -13.54
N ASP A 241 -19.51 9.22 -14.44
CA ASP A 241 -19.64 8.72 -15.81
C ASP A 241 -18.39 9.01 -16.63
N ASP A 242 -17.67 10.09 -16.32
CA ASP A 242 -16.41 10.48 -16.95
C ASP A 242 -15.23 9.61 -16.49
N VAL A 243 -15.35 8.91 -15.34
CA VAL A 243 -14.31 8.04 -14.80
C VAL A 243 -14.32 6.71 -15.54
N GLU A 244 -13.20 6.36 -16.17
CA GLU A 244 -13.05 5.08 -16.90
C GLU A 244 -12.84 3.90 -15.94
N VAL A 245 -11.98 4.06 -14.93
CA VAL A 245 -11.66 3.00 -14.00
C VAL A 245 -11.46 3.53 -12.58
N ILE A 246 -11.97 2.78 -11.61
CA ILE A 246 -11.78 3.01 -10.17
C ILE A 246 -10.84 1.94 -9.65
N VAL A 247 -9.73 2.37 -9.04
CA VAL A 247 -8.71 1.50 -8.43
C VAL A 247 -8.66 1.78 -6.93
N PRO A 248 -9.61 1.26 -6.13
CA PRO A 248 -9.66 1.55 -4.71
C PRO A 248 -8.57 0.79 -3.94
N HIS A 249 -8.24 1.28 -2.74
CA HIS A 249 -7.62 0.43 -1.75
C HIS A 249 -8.55 -0.75 -1.41
N GLN A 250 -8.02 -1.96 -1.39
CA GLN A 250 -8.80 -3.19 -1.30
C GLN A 250 -8.54 -3.91 0.03
N ALA A 251 -9.09 -3.34 1.11
CA ALA A 251 -9.04 -3.95 2.44
C ALA A 251 -10.11 -5.04 2.64
N ASN A 252 -11.25 -4.88 1.97
CA ASN A 252 -12.40 -5.78 2.04
C ASN A 252 -13.35 -5.50 0.86
N LEU A 253 -13.79 -6.55 0.16
CA LEU A 253 -14.68 -6.41 -1.00
C LEU A 253 -15.97 -5.65 -0.66
N ARG A 254 -16.55 -5.90 0.52
CA ARG A 254 -17.78 -5.23 0.97
C ARG A 254 -17.60 -3.71 1.13
N ILE A 255 -16.40 -3.25 1.55
CA ILE A 255 -16.08 -1.82 1.59
C ILE A 255 -16.08 -1.28 0.17
N VAL A 256 -15.40 -1.95 -0.76
CA VAL A 256 -15.30 -1.53 -2.16
C VAL A 256 -16.67 -1.41 -2.81
N GLU A 257 -17.53 -2.42 -2.65
CA GLU A 257 -18.91 -2.43 -3.15
C GLU A 257 -19.74 -1.26 -2.58
N ALA A 258 -19.63 -1.03 -1.25
CA ALA A 258 -20.36 0.05 -0.60
C ALA A 258 -19.88 1.44 -1.04
N VAL A 259 -18.56 1.61 -1.24
CA VAL A 259 -17.97 2.85 -1.77
C VAL A 259 -18.43 3.10 -3.21
N ALA A 260 -18.34 2.10 -4.09
CA ALA A 260 -18.79 2.20 -5.47
C ALA A 260 -20.28 2.59 -5.53
N LYS A 261 -21.13 1.89 -4.81
CA LYS A 261 -22.57 2.18 -4.72
C LYS A 261 -22.83 3.62 -4.25
N ARG A 262 -22.13 4.08 -3.21
CA ARG A 262 -22.33 5.42 -2.64
C ARG A 262 -21.80 6.52 -3.54
N ALA A 263 -20.76 6.25 -4.33
CA ALA A 263 -20.25 7.14 -5.37
C ALA A 263 -21.08 7.12 -6.67
N GLY A 264 -22.09 6.27 -6.77
CA GLY A 264 -22.91 6.10 -7.96
C GLY A 264 -22.24 5.31 -9.09
N ALA A 265 -21.18 4.56 -8.79
CA ALA A 265 -20.40 3.79 -9.75
C ALA A 265 -20.95 2.38 -9.93
N SER A 266 -20.96 1.88 -11.18
CA SER A 266 -21.08 0.45 -11.45
C SER A 266 -19.81 -0.29 -11.05
N MET A 267 -19.95 -1.53 -10.55
CA MET A 267 -18.81 -2.40 -10.24
C MET A 267 -17.96 -2.76 -11.47
N ASP A 268 -18.48 -2.64 -12.68
CA ASP A 268 -17.72 -2.83 -13.92
C ASP A 268 -16.59 -1.80 -14.10
N LYS A 269 -16.74 -0.60 -13.49
CA LYS A 269 -15.67 0.41 -13.45
C LYS A 269 -14.60 0.09 -12.40
N VAL A 270 -14.86 -0.80 -11.44
CA VAL A 270 -13.94 -1.11 -10.34
C VAL A 270 -12.99 -2.23 -10.72
N PHE A 271 -11.69 -1.96 -10.57
CA PHE A 271 -10.67 -2.98 -10.80
C PHE A 271 -10.32 -3.70 -9.50
N LEU A 272 -10.47 -5.03 -9.49
CA LEU A 272 -10.33 -5.86 -8.29
C LEU A 272 -9.13 -6.82 -8.40
N THR A 273 -8.28 -6.81 -7.38
CA THR A 273 -7.16 -7.75 -7.18
C THR A 273 -7.22 -8.46 -5.82
N ILE A 274 -8.19 -8.08 -4.98
CA ILE A 274 -8.32 -8.55 -3.59
C ILE A 274 -8.39 -10.08 -3.46
N HIS A 275 -8.98 -10.75 -4.44
CA HIS A 275 -9.11 -12.21 -4.46
C HIS A 275 -7.76 -12.92 -4.65
N LYS A 276 -6.75 -12.22 -5.25
CA LYS A 276 -5.42 -12.76 -5.55
C LYS A 276 -4.38 -12.39 -4.49
N TYR A 277 -4.51 -11.22 -3.86
CA TYR A 277 -3.42 -10.65 -3.06
C TYR A 277 -3.83 -10.25 -1.64
N GLY A 278 -5.13 -10.26 -1.33
CA GLY A 278 -5.63 -9.74 -0.06
C GLY A 278 -5.34 -8.24 0.08
N ASN A 279 -5.15 -7.82 1.32
CA ASN A 279 -4.79 -6.45 1.66
C ASN A 279 -3.27 -6.33 1.82
N MET A 280 -2.59 -5.71 0.88
CA MET A 280 -1.15 -5.40 0.94
C MET A 280 -0.89 -3.97 1.46
N SER A 281 -1.80 -3.41 2.26
CA SER A 281 -1.70 -2.06 2.84
C SER A 281 -1.25 -1.01 1.81
N ALA A 282 -0.08 -0.37 1.96
CA ALA A 282 0.43 0.66 1.05
C ALA A 282 0.64 0.17 -0.39
N ALA A 283 0.89 -1.11 -0.60
CA ALA A 283 1.11 -1.69 -1.93
C ALA A 283 -0.21 -2.03 -2.67
N THR A 284 -1.35 -2.11 -1.97
CA THR A 284 -2.62 -2.59 -2.55
C THR A 284 -3.07 -1.75 -3.74
N ALA A 285 -3.19 -0.43 -3.57
CA ALA A 285 -3.67 0.45 -4.63
C ALA A 285 -2.69 0.53 -5.82
N PRO A 286 -1.37 0.72 -5.63
CA PRO A 286 -0.45 0.78 -6.75
C PRO A 286 -0.29 -0.57 -7.48
N VAL A 287 -0.33 -1.72 -6.81
CA VAL A 287 -0.35 -3.04 -7.48
C VAL A 287 -1.61 -3.18 -8.34
N ALA A 288 -2.78 -2.83 -7.80
CA ALA A 288 -4.03 -2.87 -8.56
C ALA A 288 -4.01 -1.90 -9.75
N LEU A 289 -3.38 -0.73 -9.61
CA LEU A 289 -3.20 0.22 -10.71
C LEU A 289 -2.33 -0.38 -11.82
N VAL A 290 -1.20 -0.98 -11.48
CA VAL A 290 -0.32 -1.65 -12.46
C VAL A 290 -1.07 -2.76 -13.19
N GLU A 291 -1.82 -3.60 -12.47
CA GLU A 291 -2.63 -4.66 -13.10
C GLU A 291 -3.77 -4.11 -13.97
N ALA A 292 -4.38 -2.99 -13.59
CA ALA A 292 -5.41 -2.34 -14.40
C ALA A 292 -4.84 -1.82 -15.74
N ILE A 293 -3.61 -1.28 -15.71
CA ILE A 293 -2.90 -0.86 -16.93
C ILE A 293 -2.58 -2.06 -17.81
N GLU A 294 -1.98 -3.10 -17.23
CA GLU A 294 -1.61 -4.34 -17.94
C GLU A 294 -2.83 -5.05 -18.55
N ALA A 295 -3.98 -4.98 -17.87
CA ALA A 295 -5.26 -5.52 -18.36
C ALA A 295 -5.96 -4.63 -19.40
N GLY A 296 -5.34 -3.50 -19.81
CA GLY A 296 -5.91 -2.58 -20.81
C GLY A 296 -7.14 -1.81 -20.31
N ARG A 297 -7.37 -1.76 -18.98
CA ARG A 297 -8.48 -1.00 -18.39
C ARG A 297 -8.19 0.51 -18.33
N VAL A 298 -6.91 0.88 -18.28
CA VAL A 298 -6.46 2.27 -18.36
C VAL A 298 -6.16 2.60 -19.82
N LYS A 299 -6.80 3.66 -20.33
CA LYS A 299 -6.67 4.13 -21.71
C LYS A 299 -6.00 5.49 -21.78
N PRO A 300 -5.39 5.85 -22.92
CA PRO A 300 -4.85 7.20 -23.12
C PRO A 300 -5.90 8.28 -22.84
N GLY A 301 -5.56 9.26 -22.01
CA GLY A 301 -6.41 10.40 -21.66
C GLY A 301 -7.55 10.11 -20.70
N CYS A 302 -7.78 8.86 -20.29
CA CYS A 302 -8.87 8.50 -19.38
C CYS A 302 -8.69 9.05 -17.98
N LEU A 303 -9.79 9.10 -17.22
CA LEU A 303 -9.78 9.42 -15.79
C LEU A 303 -9.73 8.14 -14.95
N VAL A 304 -8.77 8.10 -14.03
CA VAL A 304 -8.59 7.02 -13.04
C VAL A 304 -8.85 7.59 -11.65
N LEU A 305 -9.78 6.99 -10.91
CA LEU A 305 -10.11 7.38 -9.55
C LEU A 305 -9.51 6.39 -8.56
N ILE A 306 -8.73 6.89 -7.59
CA ILE A 306 -8.04 6.04 -6.58
C ILE A 306 -8.42 6.50 -5.18
N PRO A 307 -9.50 5.97 -4.58
CA PRO A 307 -9.83 6.21 -3.18
C PRO A 307 -9.15 5.18 -2.28
N ALA A 308 -8.64 5.62 -1.12
CA ALA A 308 -8.02 4.75 -0.14
C ALA A 308 -8.32 5.18 1.29
N PHE A 309 -8.19 4.21 2.20
CA PHE A 309 -8.37 4.38 3.63
C PHE A 309 -7.37 3.51 4.39
N GLY A 310 -6.85 3.99 5.51
CA GLY A 310 -5.82 3.30 6.27
C GLY A 310 -5.84 3.62 7.75
N ALA A 311 -4.94 2.96 8.48
CA ALA A 311 -4.74 3.26 9.89
C ALA A 311 -4.31 4.72 10.10
N GLY A 312 -4.77 5.29 11.24
CA GLY A 312 -4.53 6.68 11.57
C GLY A 312 -5.74 7.37 12.20
N LEU A 313 -7.02 7.20 11.81
CA LEU A 313 -7.37 6.71 10.48
C LEU A 313 -7.05 7.75 9.43
N THR A 314 -6.54 7.35 8.29
CA THR A 314 -6.21 8.24 7.18
C THR A 314 -7.08 7.94 5.96
N MET A 315 -7.37 8.95 5.17
CA MET A 315 -8.09 8.85 3.91
C MET A 315 -7.32 9.59 2.82
N SER A 316 -7.35 9.05 1.63
CA SER A 316 -6.93 9.76 0.43
C SER A 316 -7.84 9.44 -0.74
N ALA A 317 -8.07 10.42 -1.61
CA ALA A 317 -8.71 10.23 -2.89
C ALA A 317 -7.93 11.02 -3.95
N HIS A 318 -7.66 10.38 -5.07
CA HIS A 318 -6.93 10.97 -6.19
C HIS A 318 -7.70 10.75 -7.48
N LEU A 319 -7.81 11.80 -8.28
CA LEU A 319 -8.29 11.73 -9.66
C LEU A 319 -7.12 12.02 -10.59
N ILE A 320 -6.79 11.04 -11.41
CA ILE A 320 -5.65 11.09 -12.33
C ILE A 320 -6.19 11.18 -13.76
N ARG A 321 -5.75 12.17 -14.53
CA ARG A 321 -5.87 12.17 -15.98
C ARG A 321 -4.68 11.41 -16.53
N TRP A 322 -4.92 10.25 -17.14
CA TRP A 322 -3.85 9.42 -17.68
C TRP A 322 -3.21 10.11 -18.89
N GLY A 323 -1.89 9.97 -19.04
CA GLY A 323 -1.18 10.46 -20.21
C GLY A 323 -1.47 9.64 -21.47
N ALA A 324 -0.78 9.96 -22.55
CA ALA A 324 -0.94 9.25 -23.81
C ALA A 324 -0.40 7.80 -23.78
N ARG A 325 0.53 7.50 -22.87
CA ARG A 325 1.24 6.22 -22.82
C ARG A 325 0.58 5.24 -21.87
N VAL A 326 0.22 4.08 -22.38
CA VAL A 326 -0.31 2.93 -21.62
C VAL A 326 0.52 1.65 -21.83
N THR A 327 1.64 1.77 -22.57
CA THR A 327 2.58 0.69 -22.81
C THR A 327 3.96 1.09 -22.31
N PRO A 328 4.75 0.15 -21.74
CA PRO A 328 6.10 0.45 -21.28
C PRO A 328 7.03 0.81 -22.46
N ILE A 329 8.01 1.70 -22.21
CA ILE A 329 9.10 1.98 -23.15
C ILE A 329 10.08 0.80 -23.19
N GLY A 330 10.36 0.23 -22.01
CA GLY A 330 11.24 -0.92 -21.84
C GLY A 330 10.77 -1.81 -20.71
N THR A 331 11.42 -2.94 -20.54
CA THR A 331 11.19 -3.93 -19.49
C THR A 331 12.45 -4.15 -18.67
N SER A 332 12.32 -4.70 -17.48
CA SER A 332 13.44 -5.08 -16.62
C SER A 332 13.35 -6.57 -16.30
N ASP A 333 14.46 -7.26 -16.46
CA ASP A 333 14.60 -8.69 -16.14
C ASP A 333 14.98 -8.94 -14.67
N VAL A 334 14.98 -7.89 -13.85
CA VAL A 334 15.27 -8.01 -12.42
C VAL A 334 14.14 -8.77 -11.74
N GLU A 335 14.52 -9.87 -11.08
CA GLU A 335 13.61 -10.76 -10.37
C GLU A 335 14.04 -10.92 -8.90
N LEU A 336 13.12 -11.39 -8.07
CA LEU A 336 13.44 -11.82 -6.71
C LEU A 336 14.32 -13.09 -6.77
N PRO A 337 15.18 -13.31 -5.75
CA PRO A 337 15.89 -14.58 -5.64
C PRO A 337 14.88 -15.73 -5.53
N PRO A 338 15.29 -16.97 -5.94
CA PRO A 338 14.41 -18.14 -5.86
C PRO A 338 13.87 -18.36 -4.43
N CYS A 339 12.58 -18.70 -4.34
CA CYS A 339 11.92 -19.08 -3.09
C CYS A 339 11.75 -20.60 -3.04
N ASN A 340 12.42 -21.26 -2.08
CA ASN A 340 12.37 -22.71 -1.91
C ASN A 340 11.39 -23.15 -0.81
N GLN A 341 10.67 -22.21 -0.19
CA GLN A 341 9.71 -22.46 0.87
C GLN A 341 8.29 -22.13 0.39
N THR A 342 7.34 -22.91 0.86
CA THR A 342 5.93 -22.56 0.73
C THR A 342 5.56 -21.42 1.68
N ALA A 343 4.51 -20.69 1.37
CA ALA A 343 4.01 -19.63 2.24
C ALA A 343 3.59 -20.17 3.63
N LEU A 344 3.02 -21.37 3.66
CA LEU A 344 2.63 -22.02 4.93
C LEU A 344 3.86 -22.33 5.80
N GLU A 345 4.94 -22.90 5.23
CA GLU A 345 6.19 -23.15 5.96
C GLU A 345 6.79 -21.87 6.53
N MET A 346 6.81 -20.79 5.75
CA MET A 346 7.29 -19.47 6.23
C MET A 346 6.44 -18.93 7.39
N VAL A 347 5.12 -19.03 7.31
CA VAL A 347 4.21 -18.60 8.39
C VAL A 347 4.40 -19.47 9.64
N GLN A 348 4.50 -20.79 9.49
CA GLN A 348 4.75 -21.70 10.61
C GLN A 348 6.09 -21.41 11.29
N ALA A 349 7.14 -21.12 10.52
CA ALA A 349 8.42 -20.70 11.08
C ALA A 349 8.31 -19.39 11.89
N LEU A 350 7.57 -18.40 11.38
CA LEU A 350 7.31 -17.16 12.13
C LEU A 350 6.54 -17.40 13.43
N MET A 351 5.59 -18.33 13.43
CA MET A 351 4.84 -18.70 14.63
C MET A 351 5.70 -19.45 15.67
N ALA A 352 6.60 -20.30 15.20
CA ALA A 352 7.49 -21.09 16.06
C ALA A 352 8.56 -20.23 16.77
N HIS A 353 9.00 -19.13 16.14
CA HIS A 353 9.99 -18.22 16.71
C HIS A 353 9.41 -17.21 17.71
N LYS A 354 8.09 -17.12 17.82
CA LYS A 354 7.45 -16.33 18.88
C LYS A 354 7.51 -17.11 20.18
N GLU A 355 8.46 -16.75 21.05
CA GLU A 355 8.40 -17.21 22.43
C GLU A 355 7.08 -16.77 23.09
N PRO A 356 6.54 -17.58 24.01
CA PRO A 356 5.34 -17.19 24.76
C PRO A 356 5.69 -16.04 25.72
N HIS A 357 5.60 -14.81 25.23
CA HIS A 357 5.68 -13.63 26.08
C HIS A 357 4.34 -13.35 26.77
N ASP A 358 4.42 -12.75 27.95
CA ASP A 358 3.22 -12.26 28.64
C ASP A 358 2.45 -11.27 27.73
N ARG A 359 1.34 -11.75 27.19
CA ARG A 359 0.43 -10.98 26.33
C ARG A 359 -0.61 -10.21 27.13
N SER A 360 -0.45 -10.10 28.46
CA SER A 360 -1.36 -9.31 29.29
C SER A 360 -1.43 -7.85 28.80
N GLU A 361 -2.58 -7.25 28.93
CA GLU A 361 -2.71 -5.81 28.61
C GLU A 361 -1.73 -4.96 29.40
N ALA A 362 -1.45 -5.33 30.66
CA ALA A 362 -0.48 -4.65 31.51
C ALA A 362 0.95 -4.70 30.92
N ALA A 363 1.40 -5.85 30.36
CA ALA A 363 2.72 -5.98 29.76
C ALA A 363 2.84 -5.18 28.45
N LEU A 364 1.75 -5.10 27.66
CA LEU A 364 1.72 -4.37 26.40
C LEU A 364 1.43 -2.88 26.56
N MET A 365 0.78 -2.48 27.65
CA MET A 365 0.34 -1.09 27.90
C MET A 365 1.18 -0.41 28.96
N SER A 366 2.14 -1.09 29.58
CA SER A 366 3.03 -0.42 30.53
C SER A 366 3.77 0.72 29.77
N PRO A 367 3.36 1.99 29.96
CA PRO A 367 4.12 3.09 29.41
C PRO A 367 5.44 3.07 30.16
N ARG A 368 6.51 2.80 29.43
CA ARG A 368 7.86 2.78 30.05
C ARG A 368 8.52 4.16 29.96
N PHE A 369 7.73 5.15 29.63
CA PHE A 369 8.03 6.52 29.96
C PHE A 369 7.47 6.77 31.37
N ILE A 370 8.37 6.95 32.33
CA ILE A 370 8.04 7.55 33.60
C ILE A 370 7.38 8.89 33.25
N GLU A 371 6.09 9.05 33.57
CA GLU A 371 5.51 10.36 33.66
C GLU A 371 6.32 11.09 34.70
N THR A 372 7.24 11.93 34.26
CA THR A 372 7.85 12.93 35.14
C THR A 372 6.75 13.94 35.41
N THR A 373 6.12 13.79 36.58
CA THR A 373 5.27 14.78 37.23
C THR A 373 5.92 16.17 37.26
#